data_f363b5282d275861597aa2a92d04e65d
#
_entry.id   f363b5282d275861597aa2a92d04e65d
#
_cell.length_a   1.000
_cell.length_b   1.000
_cell.length_c   1.000
_cell.angle_alpha   90.00
_cell.angle_beta   90.00
_cell.angle_gamma   90.00
#
_symmetry.space_group_name_H-M   'P 1'
#
loop_
_entity.id
_entity.type
_entity.pdbx_description
1 polymer ?
#
loop_
_entity_poly.entity_id
_entity_poly.type
_entity_poly.pdbx_seq_one_letter_code
_entity_poly.pdbx_strand_id
1 'polypeptide(L)'
;MQRLLSVAILMAIGAACSNKTEPPVATHSPLADSADQVIFGARFQLNDEGISRALLHADTAYTFDDNTRIELQNVNTTFFTATGAKDAILTSRRGTFNNRTNNMIARDNVVVVSEDGRRLTTQELIYNQGRNEIASDSAFVMTEPNRRLEGIGFRSDPNMKNIRILKAASGFARGVTTQPTATPPQPAPTPVPPPVVPQR
;
A
#
# COMPACT_ATOMS: atom_id res chain seq x y z
N MET A 1 -13.64 -81.62 1.49
CA MET A 1 -13.44 -80.46 2.40
C MET A 1 -12.60 -79.34 1.76
N GLN A 2 -11.71 -79.61 0.81
CA GLN A 2 -10.79 -78.63 0.22
C GLN A 2 -11.45 -77.64 -0.80
N ARG A 3 -12.56 -78.04 -1.40
CA ARG A 3 -13.28 -77.17 -2.39
C ARG A 3 -14.23 -76.17 -1.76
N LEU A 4 -14.65 -76.36 -0.51
CA LEU A 4 -15.49 -75.39 0.22
C LEU A 4 -14.67 -74.22 0.84
N LEU A 5 -13.38 -74.44 1.12
CA LEU A 5 -12.50 -73.39 1.64
C LEU A 5 -12.09 -72.38 0.58
N SER A 6 -12.02 -72.77 -0.71
CA SER A 6 -11.63 -71.89 -1.81
C SER A 6 -12.73 -70.92 -2.20
N VAL A 7 -13.99 -71.20 -1.97
CA VAL A 7 -15.12 -70.31 -2.29
C VAL A 7 -15.31 -69.22 -1.22
N ALA A 8 -14.96 -69.53 0.06
CA ALA A 8 -15.07 -68.56 1.16
C ALA A 8 -14.01 -67.42 1.10
N ILE A 9 -12.85 -67.66 0.47
CA ILE A 9 -11.77 -66.67 0.35
C ILE A 9 -12.04 -65.68 -0.79
N LEU A 10 -12.85 -65.99 -1.78
CA LEU A 10 -13.13 -65.13 -2.91
C LEU A 10 -14.21 -64.06 -2.64
N MET A 11 -14.95 -64.15 -1.52
CA MET A 11 -16.02 -63.22 -1.15
C MET A 11 -15.60 -62.07 -0.23
N ALA A 12 -14.33 -62.00 0.21
CA ALA A 12 -13.84 -61.03 1.21
C ALA A 12 -13.15 -59.78 0.56
N ILE A 13 -13.10 -59.62 -0.78
CA ILE A 13 -12.34 -58.54 -1.42
C ILE A 13 -13.25 -57.39 -1.91
N GLY A 14 -14.54 -57.41 -1.60
CA GLY A 14 -15.54 -56.48 -2.15
C GLY A 14 -15.90 -55.24 -1.32
N ALA A 15 -15.20 -54.92 -0.21
CA ALA A 15 -15.66 -53.89 0.70
C ALA A 15 -14.62 -52.79 0.99
N ALA A 16 -13.82 -52.37 0.01
CA ALA A 16 -12.86 -51.30 0.20
C ALA A 16 -12.86 -50.32 -0.98
N CYS A 17 -13.93 -49.52 -1.14
CA CYS A 17 -13.90 -48.27 -1.92
C CYS A 17 -15.21 -47.51 -1.69
N SER A 18 -15.28 -46.68 -0.65
CA SER A 18 -16.27 -45.61 -0.54
C SER A 18 -15.81 -44.53 0.46
N ASN A 19 -14.62 -44.00 0.29
CA ASN A 19 -14.37 -42.63 0.71
C ASN A 19 -14.45 -41.77 -0.54
N LYS A 20 -15.65 -41.34 -0.90
CA LYS A 20 -15.84 -40.18 -1.75
C LYS A 20 -15.40 -38.97 -0.90
N THR A 21 -14.11 -38.68 -0.92
CA THR A 21 -13.65 -37.34 -0.62
C THR A 21 -14.21 -36.48 -1.74
N GLU A 22 -15.31 -35.80 -1.49
CA GLU A 22 -15.81 -34.76 -2.38
C GLU A 22 -14.63 -33.80 -2.60
N PRO A 23 -14.22 -33.51 -3.85
CA PRO A 23 -13.17 -32.53 -4.08
C PRO A 23 -13.61 -31.21 -3.44
N PRO A 24 -12.69 -30.47 -2.76
CA PRO A 24 -13.05 -29.20 -2.17
C PRO A 24 -13.70 -28.35 -3.25
N VAL A 25 -14.96 -27.95 -3.02
CA VAL A 25 -15.67 -27.03 -3.91
C VAL A 25 -14.81 -25.78 -3.93
N ALA A 26 -14.13 -25.53 -5.04
CA ALA A 26 -13.40 -24.31 -5.26
C ALA A 26 -14.42 -23.18 -5.09
N THR A 27 -14.28 -22.37 -4.05
CA THR A 27 -15.05 -21.16 -3.86
C THR A 27 -14.74 -20.28 -5.07
N HIS A 28 -15.64 -20.26 -6.04
CA HIS A 28 -15.50 -19.43 -7.23
C HIS A 28 -15.45 -17.97 -6.79
N SER A 29 -14.33 -17.33 -7.01
CA SER A 29 -14.21 -15.88 -6.85
C SER A 29 -14.83 -15.22 -8.08
N PRO A 30 -15.77 -14.28 -7.94
CA PRO A 30 -16.33 -13.56 -9.09
C PRO A 30 -15.26 -12.87 -9.95
N LEU A 31 -14.10 -12.54 -9.37
CA LEU A 31 -12.94 -12.03 -10.10
C LEU A 31 -12.32 -13.10 -11.00
N ALA A 32 -12.25 -14.36 -10.55
CA ALA A 32 -11.67 -15.45 -11.35
C ALA A 32 -12.52 -15.77 -12.57
N ASP A 33 -13.86 -15.67 -12.45
CA ASP A 33 -14.80 -16.01 -13.52
C ASP A 33 -14.78 -14.98 -14.67
N SER A 34 -14.36 -13.75 -14.40
CA SER A 34 -14.31 -12.66 -15.39
C SER A 34 -12.90 -12.25 -15.80
N ALA A 35 -11.85 -12.83 -15.19
CA ALA A 35 -10.48 -12.52 -15.52
C ALA A 35 -10.02 -13.23 -16.82
N ASP A 36 -9.21 -12.54 -17.63
CA ASP A 36 -8.57 -13.13 -18.81
C ASP A 36 -7.55 -14.21 -18.39
N GLN A 37 -6.88 -13.98 -17.24
CA GLN A 37 -5.90 -14.90 -16.68
C GLN A 37 -5.84 -14.77 -15.15
N VAL A 38 -5.56 -15.89 -14.46
CA VAL A 38 -5.28 -15.94 -13.01
C VAL A 38 -3.87 -16.49 -12.79
N ILE A 39 -3.06 -15.76 -12.03
CA ILE A 39 -1.68 -16.11 -11.70
C ILE A 39 -1.54 -16.20 -10.18
N PHE A 40 -1.10 -17.37 -9.69
CA PHE A 40 -0.81 -17.57 -8.27
C PHE A 40 0.66 -17.29 -7.99
N GLY A 41 0.97 -16.68 -6.82
CA GLY A 41 2.32 -16.32 -6.44
C GLY A 41 2.97 -15.32 -7.40
N ALA A 42 2.18 -14.36 -7.88
CA ALA A 42 2.60 -13.40 -8.90
C ALA A 42 3.73 -12.50 -8.40
N ARG A 43 4.66 -12.17 -9.30
CA ARG A 43 5.79 -11.27 -9.05
C ARG A 43 5.95 -10.31 -10.21
N PHE A 44 6.01 -9.01 -9.91
CA PHE A 44 6.20 -7.94 -10.89
C PHE A 44 7.39 -7.08 -10.46
N GLN A 45 8.35 -6.94 -11.34
CA GLN A 45 9.48 -6.05 -11.11
C GLN A 45 9.22 -4.72 -11.81
N LEU A 46 9.20 -3.64 -11.06
CA LEU A 46 8.98 -2.29 -11.56
C LEU A 46 10.35 -1.62 -11.74
N ASN A 47 10.73 -1.42 -12.98
CA ASN A 47 12.00 -0.80 -13.36
C ASN A 47 11.75 0.59 -13.96
N ASP A 48 12.63 1.52 -13.65
CA ASP A 48 12.66 2.87 -14.18
C ASP A 48 14.06 3.17 -14.68
N GLU A 49 14.19 3.45 -15.99
CA GLU A 49 15.48 3.68 -16.67
C GLU A 49 16.53 2.59 -16.36
N GLY A 50 16.12 1.33 -16.27
CA GLY A 50 17.00 0.20 -15.96
C GLY A 50 17.31 0.00 -14.47
N ILE A 51 16.83 0.87 -13.60
CA ILE A 51 16.96 0.76 -12.14
C ILE A 51 15.71 0.08 -11.58
N SER A 52 15.90 -0.97 -10.78
CA SER A 52 14.78 -1.60 -10.06
C SER A 52 14.29 -0.67 -8.97
N ARG A 53 13.02 -0.22 -9.09
CA ARG A 53 12.36 0.68 -8.12
C ARG A 53 11.52 -0.08 -7.12
N ALA A 54 10.86 -1.16 -7.57
CA ALA A 54 10.04 -1.96 -6.68
C ALA A 54 9.93 -3.41 -7.17
N LEU A 55 9.76 -4.32 -6.22
CA LEU A 55 9.38 -5.71 -6.45
C LEU A 55 8.04 -5.96 -5.77
N LEU A 56 7.00 -6.17 -6.57
CA LEU A 56 5.66 -6.44 -6.12
C LEU A 56 5.42 -7.95 -6.11
N HIS A 57 4.93 -8.45 -4.99
CA HIS A 57 4.43 -9.82 -4.83
C HIS A 57 2.94 -9.78 -4.53
N ALA A 58 2.19 -10.74 -5.04
CA ALA A 58 0.80 -10.98 -4.67
C ALA A 58 0.53 -12.48 -4.60
N ASP A 59 -0.32 -12.91 -3.67
CA ASP A 59 -0.74 -14.31 -3.58
C ASP A 59 -1.49 -14.73 -4.84
N THR A 60 -2.35 -13.84 -5.35
CA THR A 60 -3.09 -14.04 -6.59
C THR A 60 -3.18 -12.73 -7.38
N ALA A 61 -2.98 -12.82 -8.68
CA ALA A 61 -3.19 -11.74 -9.64
C ALA A 61 -4.23 -12.17 -10.67
N TYR A 62 -5.23 -11.33 -10.90
CA TYR A 62 -6.27 -11.47 -11.92
C TYR A 62 -6.02 -10.43 -12.99
N THR A 63 -5.81 -10.83 -14.22
CA THR A 63 -5.54 -9.92 -15.33
C THR A 63 -6.80 -9.67 -16.14
N PHE A 64 -6.96 -8.44 -16.59
CA PHE A 64 -8.10 -7.96 -17.36
C PHE A 64 -7.62 -7.00 -18.47
N ASP A 65 -8.48 -6.76 -19.44
CA ASP A 65 -8.29 -5.74 -20.47
C ASP A 65 -6.95 -5.93 -21.21
N ASP A 66 -6.74 -7.13 -21.79
CA ASP A 66 -5.50 -7.48 -22.48
C ASP A 66 -4.24 -7.19 -21.64
N ASN A 67 -4.27 -7.64 -20.39
CA ASN A 67 -3.16 -7.49 -19.45
C ASN A 67 -2.83 -6.02 -19.05
N THR A 68 -3.75 -5.10 -19.26
CA THR A 68 -3.56 -3.69 -18.87
C THR A 68 -3.86 -3.46 -17.40
N ARG A 69 -4.93 -4.07 -16.87
CA ARG A 69 -5.36 -3.97 -15.47
C ARG A 69 -5.18 -5.29 -14.74
N ILE A 70 -4.50 -5.26 -13.63
CA ILE A 70 -4.20 -6.43 -12.80
C ILE A 70 -4.72 -6.18 -11.40
N GLU A 71 -5.70 -6.98 -10.96
CA GLU A 71 -6.21 -6.97 -9.59
C GLU A 71 -5.42 -7.97 -8.74
N LEU A 72 -4.99 -7.53 -7.57
CA LEU A 72 -4.04 -8.24 -6.73
C LEU A 72 -4.64 -8.55 -5.36
N GLN A 73 -4.34 -9.74 -4.83
CA GLN A 73 -4.71 -10.17 -3.48
C GLN A 73 -3.45 -10.38 -2.64
N ASN A 74 -3.49 -9.89 -1.40
CA ASN A 74 -2.40 -9.99 -0.42
C ASN A 74 -1.07 -9.47 -0.99
N VAL A 75 -1.03 -8.16 -1.14
CA VAL A 75 0.10 -7.45 -1.77
C VAL A 75 1.23 -7.25 -0.78
N ASN A 76 2.44 -7.50 -1.24
CA ASN A 76 3.69 -7.15 -0.58
C ASN A 76 4.63 -6.53 -1.61
N THR A 77 4.96 -5.26 -1.45
CA THR A 77 5.84 -4.51 -2.36
C THR A 77 7.08 -4.06 -1.61
N THR A 78 8.25 -4.48 -2.08
CA THR A 78 9.54 -3.97 -1.60
C THR A 78 10.00 -2.85 -2.51
N PHE A 79 10.22 -1.66 -1.97
CA PHE A 79 10.82 -0.53 -2.65
C PHE A 79 12.34 -0.54 -2.49
N PHE A 80 13.03 -0.04 -3.50
CA PHE A 80 14.48 0.05 -3.53
C PHE A 80 14.95 1.48 -3.78
N THR A 81 16.11 1.81 -3.21
CA THR A 81 16.85 3.02 -3.52
C THR A 81 17.41 2.96 -4.94
N ALA A 82 17.93 4.07 -5.46
CA ALA A 82 18.62 4.09 -6.75
C ALA A 82 19.88 3.19 -6.76
N THR A 83 20.46 2.88 -5.59
CA THR A 83 21.62 1.99 -5.45
C THR A 83 21.23 0.52 -5.28
N GLY A 84 19.93 0.18 -5.31
CA GLY A 84 19.42 -1.18 -5.17
C GLY A 84 19.28 -1.68 -3.73
N ALA A 85 19.57 -0.84 -2.73
CA ALA A 85 19.31 -1.18 -1.33
C ALA A 85 17.81 -1.13 -1.04
N LYS A 86 17.32 -1.97 -0.11
CA LYS A 86 15.97 -1.87 0.41
C LYS A 86 15.71 -0.49 0.99
N ASP A 87 14.52 0.05 0.73
CA ASP A 87 14.12 1.39 1.19
C ASP A 87 12.88 1.32 2.09
N ALA A 88 11.85 0.60 1.64
CA ALA A 88 10.62 0.40 2.39
C ALA A 88 9.88 -0.86 1.93
N ILE A 89 8.94 -1.34 2.76
CA ILE A 89 8.01 -2.41 2.44
C ILE A 89 6.59 -1.90 2.59
N LEU A 90 5.75 -2.13 1.57
CA LEU A 90 4.32 -1.89 1.60
C LEU A 90 3.58 -3.22 1.65
N THR A 91 2.57 -3.32 2.51
CA THR A 91 1.62 -4.45 2.53
C THR A 91 0.19 -3.95 2.46
N SER A 92 -0.68 -4.70 1.78
CA SER A 92 -2.13 -4.43 1.72
C SER A 92 -2.90 -5.70 1.42
N ARG A 93 -4.20 -5.71 1.68
CA ARG A 93 -5.06 -6.86 1.33
C ARG A 93 -5.35 -6.93 -0.15
N ARG A 94 -5.56 -5.79 -0.79
CA ARG A 94 -5.88 -5.69 -2.21
C ARG A 94 -4.98 -4.67 -2.88
N GLY A 95 -4.79 -4.85 -4.18
CA GLY A 95 -4.12 -3.87 -5.01
C GLY A 95 -4.64 -3.90 -6.43
N THR A 96 -4.43 -2.83 -7.15
CA THR A 96 -4.62 -2.75 -8.59
C THR A 96 -3.33 -2.26 -9.20
N PHE A 97 -2.79 -2.98 -10.16
CA PHE A 97 -1.61 -2.57 -10.91
C PHE A 97 -2.01 -2.29 -12.36
N ASN A 98 -1.62 -1.13 -12.87
CA ASN A 98 -1.80 -0.77 -14.26
C ASN A 98 -0.47 -0.98 -15.01
N ASN A 99 -0.42 -2.00 -15.86
CA ASN A 99 0.79 -2.41 -16.57
C ASN A 99 1.23 -1.39 -17.66
N ARG A 100 0.33 -0.52 -18.11
CA ARG A 100 0.66 0.52 -19.10
C ARG A 100 1.34 1.73 -18.50
N THR A 101 0.92 2.12 -17.28
CA THR A 101 1.41 3.32 -16.58
C THR A 101 2.38 2.99 -15.46
N ASN A 102 2.55 1.69 -15.14
CA ASN A 102 3.31 1.19 -14.00
C ASN A 102 2.89 1.82 -12.65
N ASN A 103 1.63 2.23 -12.53
CA ASN A 103 1.07 2.74 -11.29
C ASN A 103 0.41 1.61 -10.51
N MET A 104 0.57 1.63 -9.20
CA MET A 104 -0.08 0.69 -8.29
C MET A 104 -0.97 1.46 -7.32
N ILE A 105 -2.15 0.90 -7.05
CA ILE A 105 -3.03 1.35 -5.97
C ILE A 105 -3.15 0.21 -4.97
N ALA A 106 -2.73 0.45 -3.74
CA ALA A 106 -2.89 -0.48 -2.63
C ALA A 106 -4.12 -0.09 -1.82
N ARG A 107 -4.95 -1.07 -1.41
CA ARG A 107 -6.18 -0.86 -0.66
C ARG A 107 -6.33 -1.85 0.48
N ASP A 108 -7.06 -1.43 1.49
CA ASP A 108 -7.41 -2.18 2.69
C ASP A 108 -6.20 -2.53 3.56
N ASN A 109 -6.17 -1.93 4.73
CA ASN A 109 -5.10 -2.12 5.71
C ASN A 109 -3.70 -1.88 5.11
N VAL A 110 -3.54 -0.79 4.38
CA VAL A 110 -2.25 -0.42 3.81
C VAL A 110 -1.28 -0.03 4.91
N VAL A 111 -0.14 -0.67 4.92
CA VAL A 111 0.96 -0.41 5.85
C VAL A 111 2.24 -0.23 5.05
N VAL A 112 2.96 0.86 5.29
CA VAL A 112 4.32 1.08 4.78
C VAL A 112 5.28 1.13 5.95
N VAL A 113 6.37 0.39 5.86
CA VAL A 113 7.46 0.39 6.87
C VAL A 113 8.76 0.65 6.14
N SER A 114 9.46 1.71 6.52
CA SER A 114 10.80 2.02 5.99
C SER A 114 11.89 1.30 6.79
N GLU A 115 13.06 1.14 6.18
CA GLU A 115 14.21 0.48 6.84
C GLU A 115 14.68 1.20 8.10
N ASP A 116 14.45 2.51 8.23
CA ASP A 116 14.75 3.29 9.44
C ASP A 116 13.62 3.32 10.48
N GLY A 117 12.60 2.46 10.31
CA GLY A 117 11.55 2.22 11.31
C GLY A 117 10.36 3.18 11.29
N ARG A 118 10.23 4.05 10.28
CA ARG A 118 8.98 4.80 10.08
C ARG A 118 7.87 3.85 9.63
N ARG A 119 6.69 4.03 10.20
CA ARG A 119 5.53 3.22 9.89
C ARG A 119 4.35 4.11 9.55
N LEU A 120 3.76 3.92 8.39
CA LEU A 120 2.56 4.61 7.92
C LEU A 120 1.43 3.60 7.74
N THR A 121 0.23 3.98 8.18
CA THR A 121 -1.00 3.21 7.97
C THR A 121 -2.06 4.08 7.32
N THR A 122 -2.77 3.54 6.33
CA THR A 122 -3.86 4.22 5.62
C THR A 122 -4.82 3.17 5.01
N GLN A 123 -5.95 3.61 4.45
CA GLN A 123 -6.89 2.71 3.76
C GLN A 123 -6.56 2.55 2.27
N GLU A 124 -6.00 3.58 1.67
CA GLU A 124 -5.61 3.56 0.26
C GLU A 124 -4.28 4.29 0.08
N LEU A 125 -3.44 3.78 -0.80
CA LEU A 125 -2.19 4.39 -1.19
C LEU A 125 -1.94 4.17 -2.68
N ILE A 126 -1.54 5.23 -3.37
CA ILE A 126 -1.15 5.23 -4.78
C ILE A 126 0.37 5.32 -4.85
N TYR A 127 1.00 4.39 -5.56
CA TYR A 127 2.41 4.48 -5.95
C TYR A 127 2.52 4.86 -7.41
N ASN A 128 3.19 5.96 -7.70
CA ASN A 128 3.54 6.41 -9.03
C ASN A 128 5.01 6.13 -9.30
N GLN A 129 5.28 5.15 -10.19
CA GLN A 129 6.65 4.73 -10.47
C GLN A 129 7.48 5.84 -11.11
N GLY A 130 6.95 6.55 -12.11
CA GLY A 130 7.70 7.57 -12.85
C GLY A 130 8.13 8.77 -11.99
N ARG A 131 7.47 9.00 -10.86
CA ARG A 131 7.84 10.02 -9.87
C ARG A 131 8.50 9.44 -8.63
N ASN A 132 8.55 8.11 -8.51
CA ASN A 132 8.94 7.40 -7.29
C ASN A 132 8.26 7.98 -6.04
N GLU A 133 6.95 8.19 -6.13
CA GLU A 133 6.13 8.88 -5.13
C GLU A 133 5.02 7.96 -4.63
N ILE A 134 4.80 7.96 -3.32
CA ILE A 134 3.60 7.43 -2.69
C ILE A 134 2.67 8.58 -2.30
N ALA A 135 1.38 8.40 -2.53
CA ALA A 135 0.36 9.40 -2.24
C ALA A 135 -0.92 8.75 -1.69
N SER A 136 -1.67 9.49 -0.92
CA SER A 136 -3.02 9.12 -0.49
C SER A 136 -3.86 10.38 -0.28
N ASP A 137 -5.15 10.27 -0.52
CA ASP A 137 -6.14 11.29 -0.15
C ASP A 137 -6.94 10.86 1.10
N SER A 138 -6.69 9.64 1.60
CA SER A 138 -7.34 9.07 2.78
C SER A 138 -6.69 9.55 4.09
N ALA A 139 -7.38 9.31 5.21
CA ALA A 139 -6.79 9.49 6.53
C ALA A 139 -5.59 8.56 6.71
N PHE A 140 -4.55 9.04 7.35
CA PHE A 140 -3.34 8.28 7.64
C PHE A 140 -2.81 8.54 9.04
N VAL A 141 -2.06 7.59 9.53
CA VAL A 141 -1.24 7.71 10.73
C VAL A 141 0.19 7.31 10.37
N MET A 142 1.15 8.19 10.64
CA MET A 142 2.57 7.87 10.55
C MET A 142 3.22 7.92 11.93
N THR A 143 3.97 6.89 12.25
CA THR A 143 4.72 6.78 13.52
C THR A 143 6.20 6.71 13.21
N GLU A 144 6.97 7.52 13.89
CA GLU A 144 8.43 7.52 13.95
C GLU A 144 8.87 7.24 15.40
N PRO A 145 10.13 6.94 15.68
CA PRO A 145 10.58 6.64 17.05
C PRO A 145 10.17 7.69 18.11
N ASN A 146 10.16 8.97 17.73
CA ASN A 146 9.92 10.09 18.65
C ASN A 146 8.73 10.98 18.23
N ARG A 147 8.00 10.61 17.18
CA ARG A 147 6.96 11.46 16.61
C ARG A 147 5.82 10.63 16.03
N ARG A 148 4.59 11.12 16.23
CA ARG A 148 3.38 10.60 15.58
C ARG A 148 2.72 11.74 14.80
N LEU A 149 2.43 11.49 13.54
CA LEU A 149 1.75 12.40 12.63
C LEU A 149 0.42 11.78 12.20
N GLU A 150 -0.62 12.60 12.17
CA GLU A 150 -1.93 12.19 11.68
C GLU A 150 -2.46 13.26 10.73
N GLY A 151 -3.20 12.84 9.72
CA GLY A 151 -3.76 13.76 8.75
C GLY A 151 -4.67 13.09 7.74
N ILE A 152 -5.14 13.90 6.80
CA ILE A 152 -5.90 13.46 5.64
C ILE A 152 -5.14 13.89 4.39
N GLY A 153 -4.74 12.90 3.61
CA GLY A 153 -3.96 13.09 2.39
C GLY A 153 -2.50 13.42 2.65
N PHE A 154 -1.64 12.79 1.89
CA PHE A 154 -0.19 13.05 1.88
C PHE A 154 0.43 12.73 0.52
N ARG A 155 1.64 13.23 0.30
CA ARG A 155 2.58 12.82 -0.75
C ARG A 155 3.95 12.66 -0.13
N SER A 156 4.70 11.64 -0.56
CA SER A 156 6.02 11.34 -0.02
C SER A 156 6.83 10.46 -0.98
N ASP A 157 8.13 10.37 -0.77
CA ASP A 157 8.95 9.25 -1.23
C ASP A 157 8.55 7.95 -0.50
N PRO A 158 8.87 6.76 -1.04
CA PRO A 158 8.48 5.49 -0.43
C PRO A 158 9.05 5.27 0.98
N ASN A 159 10.20 5.85 1.31
CA ASN A 159 10.80 5.77 2.65
C ASN A 159 10.26 6.81 3.64
N MET A 160 9.31 7.66 3.20
CA MET A 160 8.63 8.66 4.04
C MET A 160 9.56 9.71 4.68
N LYS A 161 10.74 9.99 4.08
CA LYS A 161 11.65 11.06 4.53
C LYS A 161 11.11 12.44 4.20
N ASN A 162 10.47 12.58 3.04
CA ASN A 162 9.99 13.85 2.50
C ASN A 162 8.46 13.87 2.44
N ILE A 163 7.80 13.70 3.58
CA ILE A 163 6.34 13.70 3.64
C ILE A 163 5.76 15.11 3.62
N ARG A 164 4.81 15.34 2.71
CA ARG A 164 3.98 16.53 2.65
C ARG A 164 2.54 16.17 2.98
N ILE A 165 2.03 16.71 4.08
CA ILE A 165 0.64 16.50 4.52
C ILE A 165 -0.26 17.52 3.83
N LEU A 166 -1.40 17.08 3.27
CA LEU A 166 -2.34 17.94 2.57
C LEU A 166 -3.29 18.64 3.55
N LYS A 167 -3.80 17.91 4.56
CA LYS A 167 -4.61 18.44 5.64
C LYS A 167 -4.14 17.81 6.95
N ALA A 168 -3.50 18.60 7.82
CA ALA A 168 -3.13 18.12 9.14
C ALA A 168 -4.41 17.91 9.97
N ALA A 169 -4.57 16.73 10.57
CA ALA A 169 -5.47 16.59 11.69
C ALA A 169 -4.82 17.24 12.90
N SER A 170 -5.57 17.94 13.74
CA SER A 170 -5.09 18.52 15.00
C SER A 170 -4.66 17.37 15.93
N GLY A 171 -3.45 16.91 15.83
CA GLY A 171 -2.90 15.78 16.57
C GLY A 171 -1.51 16.14 17.08
N PHE A 172 -1.35 16.05 18.35
CA PHE A 172 -0.16 16.37 19.14
C PHE A 172 1.13 15.81 18.57
N ALA A 173 1.96 16.66 17.98
CA ALA A 173 3.39 16.41 17.91
C ALA A 173 3.95 16.58 19.34
N ARG A 174 4.18 15.48 20.04
CA ARG A 174 4.99 15.52 21.26
C ARG A 174 6.41 15.91 20.82
N GLY A 175 6.80 17.17 21.04
CA GLY A 175 8.16 17.63 20.85
C GLY A 175 8.43 18.62 19.72
N VAL A 176 7.43 19.16 19.03
CA VAL A 176 7.61 20.34 18.17
C VAL A 176 7.11 21.54 18.95
N THR A 177 8.03 22.30 19.53
CA THR A 177 7.77 23.68 19.93
C THR A 177 7.46 24.44 18.65
N THR A 178 6.18 24.66 18.36
CA THR A 178 5.78 25.68 17.40
C THR A 178 6.18 26.98 18.02
N GLN A 179 7.37 27.49 17.68
CA GLN A 179 7.70 28.86 17.90
C GLN A 179 6.66 29.68 17.14
N PRO A 180 5.81 30.46 17.79
CA PRO A 180 4.88 31.32 17.07
C PRO A 180 5.74 32.18 16.16
N THR A 181 5.49 32.11 14.86
CA THR A 181 6.09 33.04 13.89
C THR A 181 5.78 34.42 14.39
N ALA A 182 6.79 35.11 14.86
CA ALA A 182 6.67 36.50 15.30
C ALA A 182 6.03 37.26 14.15
N THR A 183 4.85 37.80 14.36
CA THR A 183 4.23 38.78 13.47
C THR A 183 5.28 39.83 13.15
N PRO A 184 5.54 40.14 11.86
CA PRO A 184 6.47 41.21 11.53
C PRO A 184 6.06 42.46 12.31
N PRO A 185 6.99 43.20 12.89
CA PRO A 185 6.64 44.41 13.62
C PRO A 185 5.86 45.35 12.71
N GLN A 186 4.65 45.67 13.15
CA GLN A 186 3.80 46.64 12.45
C GLN A 186 4.57 47.96 12.40
N PRO A 187 4.71 48.62 11.26
CA PRO A 187 5.35 49.91 11.16
C PRO A 187 4.70 50.88 12.15
N ALA A 188 5.51 51.54 12.95
CA ALA A 188 5.03 52.54 13.88
C ALA A 188 4.20 53.59 13.14
N PRO A 189 3.08 54.10 13.72
CA PRO A 189 2.28 55.13 13.09
C PRO A 189 3.16 56.38 12.90
N THR A 190 3.19 56.88 11.68
CA THR A 190 3.89 58.11 11.32
C THR A 190 3.35 59.26 12.19
N PRO A 191 4.18 60.06 12.86
CA PRO A 191 3.70 61.20 13.65
C PRO A 191 3.00 62.19 12.74
N VAL A 192 1.77 62.54 13.10
CA VAL A 192 0.96 63.57 12.41
C VAL A 192 1.64 64.91 12.65
N PRO A 193 1.98 65.70 11.64
CA PRO A 193 2.55 67.02 11.87
C PRO A 193 1.54 67.93 12.59
N PRO A 194 2.01 68.82 13.47
CA PRO A 194 1.13 69.74 14.21
C PRO A 194 0.43 70.72 13.24
N PRO A 195 -0.80 71.14 13.58
CA PRO A 195 -1.54 72.09 12.73
C PRO A 195 -0.81 73.43 12.60
N VAL A 196 -0.67 73.90 11.36
CA VAL A 196 -0.12 75.20 11.05
C VAL A 196 -1.09 76.28 11.55
N VAL A 197 -0.71 77.04 12.53
CA VAL A 197 -1.46 78.21 13.00
C VAL A 197 -1.16 79.38 12.03
N PRO A 198 -2.17 79.99 11.38
CA PRO A 198 -1.94 81.14 10.55
C PRO A 198 -1.61 82.34 11.43
N GLN A 199 -0.44 82.91 11.22
CA GLN A 199 -0.12 84.19 11.81
C GLN A 199 -0.78 85.37 11.07
N ARG A 200 -1.44 86.23 11.83
CA ARG A 200 -1.96 87.52 11.29
C ARG A 200 -0.84 88.50 11.21
#